data_6427e2519ea1a468939bda154a070b86
#
_entry.id   6427e2519ea1a468939bda154a070b86
#
_cell.length_a   1.000
_cell.length_b   1.000
_cell.length_c   1.000
_cell.angle_alpha   90.00
_cell.angle_beta   90.00
_cell.angle_gamma   90.00
#
_symmetry.space_group_name_H-M   'P 1'
#
loop_
_entity.id
_entity.type
_entity.pdbx_description
1 polymer ?
#
loop_
_entity_poly.entity_id
_entity_poly.type
_entity_poly.pdbx_seq_one_letter_code
_entity_poly.pdbx_strand_id
1 'polypeptide(L)'
;MKFVPSALLATMIVITNPLSASADNIPYYSKIVLSVGQSAVIKGVRHRDCDSKRAPSFFGKLPKTSLGKFKRGKKGTVDSVSCGKVIPARELIFVARKRGTEKLIVKGDPVTITVK
;
A
#
# COMPACT_ATOMS: atom_id res chain seq x y z
N MET A 1 -26.48 -27.00 15.16
CA MET A 1 -26.07 -26.52 15.30
C MET A 1 -25.39 -25.86 14.99
N LYS A 2 -25.29 -25.83 14.78
CA LYS A 2 -24.65 -25.19 14.60
C LYS A 2 -24.12 -24.20 14.14
N PHE A 3 -23.88 -24.20 13.91
CA PHE A 3 -23.47 -23.13 13.63
C PHE A 3 -22.85 -22.30 13.35
N VAL A 4 -22.99 -22.60 13.24
CA VAL A 4 -22.59 -21.75 13.03
C VAL A 4 -22.02 -20.93 12.78
N PRO A 5 -22.24 -21.28 12.82
CA PRO A 5 -21.83 -20.33 12.64
C PRO A 5 -21.24 -19.53 12.38
N SER A 6 -21.46 -19.82 12.39
CA SER A 6 -21.06 -18.94 12.32
C SER A 6 -20.37 -18.22 12.09
N ALA A 7 -20.57 -18.49 12.14
CA ALA A 7 -20.06 -17.66 12.11
C ALA A 7 -19.31 -17.10 11.83
N LEU A 8 -19.50 -17.41 11.80
CA LEU A 8 -18.94 -16.72 11.71
C LEU A 8 -18.32 -16.09 11.28
N LEU A 9 -18.60 -16.40 11.22
CA LEU A 9 -18.26 -15.64 10.98
C LEU A 9 -17.69 -14.80 10.73
N ALA A 10 -17.97 -15.06 10.79
CA ALA A 10 -17.65 -14.11 10.70
C ALA A 10 -16.97 -13.41 10.56
N THR A 11 -17.10 -13.68 10.50
CA THR A 11 -16.61 -12.89 10.55
C THR A 11 -15.89 -12.21 10.14
N MET A 12 -16.18 -12.38 10.01
CA MET A 12 -15.73 -11.66 9.83
C MET A 12 -15.27 -10.81 9.58
N ILE A 13 -15.46 -10.98 9.40
CA ILE A 13 -15.16 -10.05 9.33
C ILE A 13 -14.76 -9.22 9.28
N VAL A 14 -14.90 -9.39 9.25
CA VAL A 14 -14.57 -8.50 9.41
C VAL A 14 -14.03 -7.71 9.20
N ILE A 15 -14.18 -7.81 9.13
CA ILE A 15 -13.72 -7.00 9.17
C ILE A 15 -13.60 -6.07 8.96
N THR A 16 -13.77 -6.16 8.99
CA THR A 16 -13.68 -5.24 9.01
C THR A 16 -13.35 -4.31 8.91
N ASN A 17 -13.47 -4.20 8.91
CA ASN A 17 -13.19 -3.29 8.95
C ASN A 17 -12.86 -2.44 9.04
N PRO A 18 -12.89 -2.23 9.08
CA PRO A 18 -12.55 -1.40 9.35
C PRO A 18 -12.28 -0.60 9.13
N LEU A 19 -12.33 -0.42 9.11
CA LEU A 19 -11.96 0.32 9.02
C LEU A 19 -11.84 1.40 8.71
N SER A 20 -11.75 1.60 9.06
CA SER A 20 -12.11 2.64 8.13
C SER A 20 -11.67 4.02 8.56
N ALA A 21 -11.80 4.34 9.80
CA ALA A 21 -11.32 5.62 10.29
C ALA A 21 -9.83 5.77 10.07
N SER A 22 -9.11 4.66 10.15
CA SER A 22 -7.69 4.64 9.91
C SER A 22 -7.34 4.60 8.43
N ALA A 23 -8.35 4.64 7.57
CA ALA A 23 -8.14 4.53 6.13
C ALA A 23 -7.29 5.66 5.56
N ASP A 24 -7.23 6.81 6.23
CA ASP A 24 -6.45 7.92 5.74
C ASP A 24 -4.95 7.71 5.90
N ASN A 25 -4.54 6.90 6.87
CA ASN A 25 -3.12 6.64 7.11
C ASN A 25 -2.63 5.48 6.26
N ILE A 26 -1.72 5.78 5.34
CA ILE A 26 -1.24 4.80 4.38
C ILE A 26 -0.04 4.07 4.95
N PRO A 27 -0.13 2.73 5.09
CA PRO A 27 0.99 1.97 5.64
C PRO A 27 2.11 1.76 4.62
N TYR A 28 3.29 1.46 5.13
CA TYR A 28 4.42 1.06 4.32
C TYR A 28 4.73 -0.41 4.61
N TYR A 29 4.91 -1.19 3.56
CA TYR A 29 5.25 -2.60 3.67
C TYR A 29 6.59 -2.87 3.00
N SER A 30 7.55 -3.35 3.78
CA SER A 30 8.86 -3.69 3.22
C SER A 30 8.87 -5.05 2.53
N LYS A 31 7.84 -5.87 2.77
CA LYS A 31 7.69 -7.17 2.12
C LYS A 31 6.24 -7.36 1.72
N ILE A 32 6.04 -7.79 0.50
CA ILE A 32 4.71 -8.03 -0.03
C ILE A 32 4.70 -9.36 -0.78
N VAL A 33 3.70 -10.18 -0.50
CA VAL A 33 3.49 -11.45 -1.18
C VAL A 33 2.13 -11.41 -1.84
N LEU A 34 2.11 -11.59 -3.15
CA LEU A 34 0.88 -11.54 -3.95
C LEU A 34 0.82 -12.73 -4.89
N SER A 35 -0.39 -13.11 -5.28
CA SER A 35 -0.59 -14.01 -6.40
C SER A 35 -0.72 -13.18 -7.68
N VAL A 36 -0.46 -13.79 -8.82
CA VAL A 36 -0.65 -13.13 -10.10
C VAL A 36 -2.08 -12.62 -10.21
N GLY A 37 -2.23 -11.35 -10.60
CA GLY A 37 -3.53 -10.69 -10.71
C GLY A 37 -3.96 -9.92 -9.47
N GLN A 38 -3.30 -10.14 -8.34
CA GLN A 38 -3.62 -9.40 -7.12
C GLN A 38 -2.88 -8.07 -7.10
N SER A 39 -3.40 -7.14 -6.31
CA SER A 39 -2.76 -5.85 -6.11
C SER A 39 -2.73 -5.52 -4.63
N ALA A 40 -1.80 -4.64 -4.26
CA ALA A 40 -1.67 -4.19 -2.87
C ALA A 40 -1.06 -2.81 -2.82
N VAL A 41 -1.43 -2.08 -1.77
CA VAL A 41 -0.79 -0.81 -1.45
C VAL A 41 0.59 -1.13 -0.87
N ILE A 42 1.62 -0.49 -1.40
CA ILE A 42 3.00 -0.67 -0.94
C ILE A 42 3.35 0.38 0.10
N LYS A 43 3.02 1.62 -0.18
CA LYS A 43 3.38 2.75 0.67
C LYS A 43 2.59 3.98 0.24
N GLY A 44 2.67 5.02 1.05
CA GLY A 44 2.19 6.34 0.66
C GLY A 44 3.35 7.16 0.14
N VAL A 45 3.12 7.87 -0.96
CA VAL A 45 4.10 8.78 -1.54
C VAL A 45 3.66 10.20 -1.29
N ARG A 46 4.56 11.02 -0.75
CA ARG A 46 4.29 12.42 -0.44
C ARG A 46 5.17 13.35 -1.27
N HIS A 47 4.81 14.61 -1.30
CA HIS A 47 5.69 15.62 -1.85
C HIS A 47 6.93 15.77 -0.96
N ARG A 48 8.01 16.25 -1.53
CA ARG A 48 9.23 16.51 -0.77
C ARG A 48 9.03 17.62 0.25
N ASP A 49 8.21 18.59 -0.09
CA ASP A 49 7.92 19.73 0.78
C ASP A 49 7.07 19.27 1.96
N CYS A 50 7.63 19.40 3.15
CA CYS A 50 6.94 19.03 4.39
C CYS A 50 5.69 19.88 4.65
N ASP A 51 5.58 21.04 4.04
CA ASP A 51 4.44 21.94 4.23
C ASP A 51 3.39 21.80 3.12
N SER A 52 3.56 20.86 2.22
CA SER A 52 2.60 20.63 1.16
C SER A 52 1.24 20.24 1.75
N LYS A 53 0.18 20.87 1.23
CA LYS A 53 -1.20 20.60 1.67
C LYS A 53 -1.89 19.60 0.78
N ARG A 54 -1.21 19.06 -0.20
CA ARG A 54 -1.81 18.16 -1.19
C ARG A 54 -1.04 16.87 -1.31
N ALA A 55 -1.77 15.79 -1.60
CA ALA A 55 -1.15 14.54 -2.02
C ALA A 55 -0.64 14.71 -3.46
N PRO A 56 0.48 14.05 -3.83
CA PRO A 56 0.96 14.15 -5.20
C PRO A 56 -0.02 13.53 -6.18
N SER A 57 -0.14 14.13 -7.37
CA SER A 57 -0.99 13.58 -8.41
C SER A 57 -0.24 12.56 -9.26
N PHE A 58 1.10 12.58 -9.18
CA PHE A 58 1.89 11.58 -9.85
C PHE A 58 3.22 11.38 -9.12
N PHE A 59 3.84 10.23 -9.34
CA PHE A 59 4.97 9.82 -8.51
C PHE A 59 6.34 10.09 -9.11
N GLY A 60 6.39 10.49 -10.37
CA GLY A 60 7.66 10.64 -11.04
C GLY A 60 8.29 9.29 -11.30
N LYS A 61 9.59 9.17 -11.04
CA LYS A 61 10.33 7.99 -11.38
C LYS A 61 10.09 6.85 -10.40
N LEU A 62 9.76 5.68 -10.94
CA LEU A 62 9.58 4.46 -10.17
C LEU A 62 10.51 3.38 -10.73
N PRO A 63 10.91 2.40 -9.90
CA PRO A 63 11.78 1.34 -10.38
C PRO A 63 11.08 0.49 -11.42
N LYS A 64 11.85 -0.05 -12.35
CA LYS A 64 11.32 -0.98 -13.33
C LYS A 64 11.34 -2.39 -12.76
N THR A 65 10.30 -3.15 -13.08
CA THR A 65 10.22 -4.54 -12.67
C THR A 65 9.40 -5.31 -13.69
N SER A 66 9.79 -6.57 -13.93
CA SER A 66 9.03 -7.46 -14.79
C SER A 66 7.88 -8.14 -14.04
N LEU A 67 7.83 -8.01 -12.71
CA LEU A 67 6.84 -8.71 -11.90
C LEU A 67 5.45 -8.09 -11.97
N GLY A 68 5.34 -6.85 -12.38
CA GLY A 68 4.05 -6.19 -12.43
C GLY A 68 4.16 -4.72 -12.76
N LYS A 69 3.13 -3.98 -12.39
CA LYS A 69 3.04 -2.55 -12.64
C LYS A 69 2.64 -1.79 -11.40
N PHE A 70 3.10 -0.56 -11.31
CA PHE A 70 2.68 0.37 -10.28
C PHE A 70 1.51 1.21 -10.78
N LYS A 71 0.62 1.59 -9.87
CA LYS A 71 -0.43 2.54 -10.21
C LYS A 71 -0.75 3.42 -9.00
N ARG A 72 -1.40 4.54 -9.26
CA ARG A 72 -1.82 5.46 -8.22
C ARG A 72 -3.09 4.94 -7.54
N GLY A 73 -3.16 5.15 -6.23
CA GLY A 73 -4.34 4.83 -5.47
C GLY A 73 -4.99 6.08 -4.89
N LYS A 74 -5.60 5.93 -3.74
CA LYS A 74 -6.34 7.01 -3.08
C LYS A 74 -5.41 7.99 -2.40
N LYS A 75 -5.92 9.19 -2.16
CA LYS A 75 -5.27 10.16 -1.29
C LYS A 75 -5.41 9.71 0.15
N GLY A 76 -4.42 10.07 0.94
CA GLY A 76 -4.40 9.78 2.37
C GLY A 76 -3.28 10.54 3.01
N THR A 77 -2.73 9.99 4.09
CA THR A 77 -1.63 10.62 4.82
C THR A 77 -0.58 9.59 5.18
N VAL A 78 0.61 10.07 5.49
CA VAL A 78 1.69 9.26 6.06
C VAL A 78 2.30 9.99 7.24
N ASP A 79 2.79 9.21 8.20
CA ASP A 79 3.64 9.73 9.26
C ASP A 79 5.05 9.85 8.71
N SER A 80 5.50 11.07 8.52
CA SER A 80 6.83 11.30 7.97
C SER A 80 7.82 11.53 9.10
N VAL A 81 8.76 10.60 9.25
CA VAL A 81 9.82 10.74 10.25
C VAL A 81 10.69 11.94 9.93
N SER A 82 11.05 12.12 8.67
CA SER A 82 11.93 13.22 8.28
C SER A 82 11.27 14.59 8.42
N CYS A 83 9.96 14.67 8.26
CA CYS A 83 9.22 15.92 8.45
C CYS A 83 8.73 16.11 9.87
N GLY A 84 8.73 15.05 10.66
CA GLY A 84 8.27 15.09 12.05
C GLY A 84 6.78 15.33 12.19
N LYS A 85 5.99 15.00 11.19
CA LYS A 85 4.53 15.21 11.24
C LYS A 85 3.82 14.38 10.18
N VAL A 86 2.49 14.39 10.26
CA VAL A 86 1.63 13.75 9.28
C VAL A 86 1.55 14.63 8.03
N ILE A 87 1.75 14.01 6.87
CA ILE A 87 1.83 14.72 5.59
C ILE A 87 0.83 14.09 4.61
N PRO A 88 0.15 14.91 3.78
CA PRO A 88 -0.69 14.36 2.72
C PRO A 88 0.12 13.48 1.77
N ALA A 89 -0.47 12.36 1.38
CA ALA A 89 0.19 11.37 0.55
C ALA A 89 -0.81 10.67 -0.35
N ARG A 90 -0.31 9.91 -1.29
CA ARG A 90 -1.14 9.08 -2.16
C ARG A 90 -0.64 7.66 -2.14
N GLU A 91 -1.56 6.72 -2.13
CA GLU A 91 -1.23 5.30 -2.19
C GLU A 91 -0.50 4.97 -3.47
N LEU A 92 0.59 4.22 -3.33
CA LEU A 92 1.26 3.59 -4.46
C LEU A 92 0.89 2.11 -4.42
N ILE A 93 0.25 1.65 -5.48
CA ILE A 93 -0.27 0.30 -5.58
C ILE A 93 0.58 -0.49 -6.57
N PHE A 94 0.85 -1.74 -6.23
CA PHE A 94 1.52 -2.67 -7.13
C PHE A 94 0.53 -3.72 -7.59
N VAL A 95 0.48 -3.98 -8.90
CA VAL A 95 -0.38 -5.00 -9.50
C VAL A 95 0.50 -6.13 -10.00
N ALA A 96 0.37 -7.31 -9.40
CA ALA A 96 1.21 -8.46 -9.71
C ALA A 96 0.80 -9.09 -11.04
N ARG A 97 1.78 -9.37 -11.91
CA ARG A 97 1.54 -9.93 -13.23
C ARG A 97 2.34 -11.17 -13.54
N LYS A 98 3.51 -11.30 -12.95
CA LYS A 98 4.43 -12.39 -13.26
C LYS A 98 5.04 -12.92 -11.98
N ARG A 99 5.19 -14.23 -11.89
CA ARG A 99 5.81 -14.88 -10.74
C ARG A 99 7.27 -14.50 -10.62
N GLY A 100 7.74 -14.39 -9.39
CA GLY A 100 9.12 -14.11 -9.11
C GLY A 100 9.27 -13.35 -7.81
N THR A 101 10.52 -13.05 -7.47
CA THR A 101 10.84 -12.25 -6.29
C THR A 101 11.84 -11.20 -6.68
N GLU A 102 11.60 -9.98 -6.23
CA GLU A 102 12.50 -8.87 -6.56
C GLU A 102 12.55 -7.89 -5.41
N LYS A 103 13.74 -7.36 -5.15
CA LYS A 103 13.93 -6.33 -4.16
C LYS A 103 14.12 -5.01 -4.88
N LEU A 104 13.25 -4.05 -4.58
CA LEU A 104 13.24 -2.76 -5.25
C LEU A 104 13.41 -1.64 -4.24
N ILE A 105 13.97 -0.52 -4.69
CA ILE A 105 13.97 0.71 -3.91
C ILE A 105 12.88 1.60 -4.50
N VAL A 106 11.82 1.79 -3.71
CA VAL A 106 10.64 2.53 -4.15
C VAL A 106 10.58 3.85 -3.41
N LYS A 107 10.86 4.93 -4.11
CA LYS A 107 10.88 6.28 -3.53
C LYS A 107 11.69 6.32 -2.24
N GLY A 108 12.88 5.71 -2.29
CA GLY A 108 13.81 5.71 -1.17
C GLY A 108 13.66 4.58 -0.18
N ASP A 109 12.60 3.78 -0.28
CA ASP A 109 12.34 2.70 0.68
C ASP A 109 12.47 1.32 0.03
N PRO A 110 13.13 0.37 0.72
CA PRO A 110 13.27 -0.97 0.17
C PRO A 110 11.95 -1.76 0.26
N VAL A 111 11.61 -2.43 -0.81
CA VAL A 111 10.43 -3.30 -0.85
C VAL A 111 10.80 -4.61 -1.54
N THR A 112 10.56 -5.73 -0.88
CA THR A 112 10.73 -7.05 -1.48
C THR A 112 9.36 -7.55 -1.92
N ILE A 113 9.19 -7.75 -3.21
CA ILE A 113 7.93 -8.21 -3.77
C ILE A 113 8.09 -9.65 -4.22
N THR A 114 7.20 -10.52 -3.72
CA THR A 114 7.14 -11.91 -4.15
C THR A 114 5.78 -12.14 -4.80
N VAL A 115 5.80 -12.62 -6.03
CA VAL A 115 4.58 -12.99 -6.75
C VAL A 115 4.59 -14.49 -6.95
N LYS A 116 3.56 -15.13 -6.48
CA LYS A 116 3.40 -16.60 -6.55
C LYS A 116 2.53 -17.03 -7.70
#